data_c4c4663ab516815caa328cf8ecc49b4f
#
_entry.id   c4c4663ab516815caa328cf8ecc49b4f
#
_cell.length_a   1.000
_cell.length_b   1.000
_cell.length_c   1.000
_cell.angle_alpha   90.00
_cell.angle_beta   90.00
_cell.angle_gamma   90.00
#
_symmetry.space_group_name_H-M   'P 1'
#
loop_
_entity.id
_entity.type
_entity.pdbx_description
1 polymer ?
#
loop_
_entity_poly.entity_id
_entity_poly.type
_entity_poly.pdbx_seq_one_letter_code
_entity_poly.pdbx_strand_id
1 'polypeptide(L)'
;MNYYSEKVQESVEFADLRNKVQSLLDYLGMETSELESGREFAMKSNEPIVYQMINNNIKQNYIVSSTLQAIRTDIENMHDDIRADIKQEKNASENFGERSDNA
;
A
#
# COMPACT_ATOMS: atom_id res chain seq x y z
N MET A 1 21.47 -6.39 18.35
CA MET A 1 19.98 -6.45 18.28
C MET A 1 19.54 -7.91 18.19
N ASN A 2 18.55 -8.34 18.94
CA ASN A 2 18.06 -9.71 18.83
C ASN A 2 17.08 -9.83 17.66
N TYR A 3 16.75 -11.07 17.29
CA TYR A 3 15.88 -11.40 16.16
C TYR A 3 14.49 -10.75 16.29
N TYR A 4 13.93 -10.72 17.50
CA TYR A 4 12.64 -10.09 17.80
C TYR A 4 12.67 -8.59 17.49
N SER A 5 13.71 -7.88 17.93
CA SER A 5 13.85 -6.43 17.68
C SER A 5 13.99 -6.12 16.19
N GLU A 6 14.70 -6.97 15.45
CA GLU A 6 14.85 -6.81 14.00
C GLU A 6 13.50 -6.96 13.29
N LYS A 7 12.68 -7.93 13.71
CA LYS A 7 11.35 -8.15 13.13
C LYS A 7 10.39 -7.00 13.44
N VAL A 8 10.46 -6.45 14.65
CA VAL A 8 9.67 -5.27 15.00
C VAL A 8 10.07 -4.09 14.13
N GLN A 9 11.35 -3.89 13.90
CA GLN A 9 11.87 -2.83 13.02
C GLN A 9 11.35 -3.02 11.59
N GLU A 10 11.41 -4.24 11.04
CA GLU A 10 10.88 -4.54 9.71
C GLU A 10 9.39 -4.27 9.62
N SER A 11 8.62 -4.61 10.66
CA SER A 11 7.18 -4.34 10.71
C SER A 11 6.88 -2.85 10.60
N VAL A 12 7.62 -2.00 11.30
CA VAL A 12 7.49 -0.54 11.22
C VAL A 12 7.83 -0.05 9.81
N GLU A 13 8.87 -0.58 9.20
CA GLU A 13 9.29 -0.21 7.85
C GLU A 13 8.24 -0.58 6.81
N PHE A 14 7.61 -1.76 6.92
CA PHE A 14 6.53 -2.16 6.03
C PHE A 14 5.30 -1.28 6.18
N ALA A 15 4.92 -0.90 7.41
CA ALA A 15 3.82 0.01 7.65
C ALA A 15 4.07 1.38 7.02
N ASP A 16 5.29 1.90 7.14
CA ASP A 16 5.69 3.17 6.53
C ASP A 16 5.64 3.10 5.01
N LEU A 17 6.15 2.02 4.43
CA LEU A 17 6.12 1.80 2.98
C LEU A 17 4.70 1.72 2.44
N ARG A 18 3.81 1.01 3.15
CA ARG A 18 2.40 0.93 2.80
C ARG A 18 1.76 2.32 2.77
N ASN A 19 2.06 3.15 3.77
CA ASN A 19 1.51 4.51 3.85
C ASN A 19 2.00 5.38 2.69
N LYS A 20 3.24 5.23 2.26
CA LYS A 20 3.78 5.94 1.10
C LYS A 20 3.05 5.54 -0.18
N VAL A 21 2.81 4.25 -0.38
CA VAL A 21 2.05 3.75 -1.53
C VAL A 21 0.61 4.27 -1.49
N GLN A 22 -0.02 4.27 -0.31
CA GLN A 22 -1.38 4.78 -0.14
C GLN A 22 -1.46 6.27 -0.48
N SER A 23 -0.48 7.06 -0.11
CA SER A 23 -0.41 8.49 -0.45
C SER A 23 -0.37 8.71 -1.96
N LEU A 24 0.40 7.89 -2.68
CA LEU A 24 0.44 7.95 -4.15
C LEU A 24 -0.91 7.57 -4.77
N LEU A 25 -1.56 6.54 -4.24
CA LEU A 25 -2.88 6.12 -4.71
C LEU A 25 -3.92 7.22 -4.49
N ASP A 26 -3.90 7.88 -3.35
CA ASP A 26 -4.80 8.99 -3.03
C ASP A 26 -4.58 10.16 -4.00
N TYR A 27 -3.33 10.50 -4.28
CA TYR A 27 -2.99 11.55 -5.24
C TYR A 27 -3.49 11.21 -6.64
N LEU A 28 -3.27 9.99 -7.11
CA LEU A 28 -3.72 9.54 -8.43
C LEU A 28 -5.24 9.52 -8.52
N GLY A 29 -5.93 9.18 -7.44
CA GLY A 29 -7.39 9.22 -7.38
C GLY A 29 -7.92 10.64 -7.56
N MET A 30 -7.33 11.63 -6.90
CA MET A 30 -7.68 13.03 -7.05
C MET A 30 -7.42 13.52 -8.48
N GLU A 31 -6.25 13.23 -9.01
CA GLU A 31 -5.86 13.62 -10.36
C GLU A 31 -6.80 13.02 -11.40
N THR A 32 -7.14 11.74 -11.25
CA THR A 32 -8.06 11.05 -12.16
C THR A 32 -9.45 11.68 -12.14
N SER A 33 -9.96 12.08 -10.96
CA SER A 33 -11.23 12.77 -10.85
C SER A 33 -11.21 14.11 -11.57
N GLU A 34 -10.13 14.88 -11.47
CA GLU A 34 -9.96 16.14 -12.20
C GLU A 34 -9.89 15.91 -13.71
N LEU A 35 -9.19 14.87 -14.14
CA LEU A 35 -9.10 14.48 -15.55
C LEU A 35 -10.46 14.07 -16.11
N GLU A 36 -11.25 13.33 -15.34
CA GLU A 36 -12.60 12.92 -15.73
C GLU A 36 -13.50 14.14 -15.94
N SER A 37 -13.44 15.13 -15.05
CA SER A 37 -14.16 16.39 -15.20
C SER A 37 -13.71 17.16 -16.43
N GLY A 38 -12.40 17.22 -16.68
CA GLY A 38 -11.85 17.86 -17.86
C GLY A 38 -12.25 17.14 -19.15
N ARG A 39 -12.31 15.82 -19.13
CA ARG A 39 -12.76 15.01 -20.27
C ARG A 39 -14.22 15.30 -20.62
N GLU A 40 -15.08 15.37 -19.60
CA GLU A 40 -16.49 15.71 -19.80
C GLU A 40 -16.65 17.10 -20.38
N PHE A 41 -15.90 18.09 -19.88
CA PHE A 41 -15.89 19.44 -20.41
C PHE A 41 -15.45 19.46 -21.88
N ALA A 42 -14.38 18.75 -22.23
CA ALA A 42 -13.88 18.65 -23.60
C ALA A 42 -14.91 18.04 -24.54
N MET A 43 -15.67 17.04 -24.06
CA MET A 43 -16.75 16.44 -24.85
C MET A 43 -17.88 17.45 -25.10
N LYS A 44 -18.31 18.17 -24.08
CA LYS A 44 -19.36 19.19 -24.17
C LYS A 44 -18.94 20.37 -25.03
N SER A 45 -17.67 20.72 -25.01
CA SER A 45 -17.11 21.82 -25.81
C SER A 45 -16.72 21.40 -27.22
N ASN A 46 -16.94 20.13 -27.58
CA ASN A 46 -16.60 19.58 -28.88
C ASN A 46 -15.13 19.75 -29.24
N GLU A 47 -14.23 19.34 -28.31
CA GLU A 47 -12.79 19.39 -28.47
C GLU A 47 -12.22 17.96 -28.50
N PRO A 48 -12.30 17.25 -29.64
CA PRO A 48 -11.98 15.83 -29.70
C PRO A 48 -10.51 15.52 -29.43
N ILE A 49 -9.59 16.40 -29.80
CA ILE A 49 -8.16 16.19 -29.56
C ILE A 49 -7.86 16.28 -28.06
N VAL A 50 -8.41 17.31 -27.40
CA VAL A 50 -8.27 17.47 -25.94
C VAL A 50 -8.90 16.29 -25.20
N TYR A 51 -10.08 15.88 -25.62
CA TYR A 51 -10.76 14.70 -25.08
C TYR A 51 -9.84 13.46 -25.15
N GLN A 52 -9.23 13.22 -26.30
CA GLN A 52 -8.39 12.04 -26.49
C GLN A 52 -7.12 12.08 -25.65
N MET A 53 -6.50 13.25 -25.52
CA MET A 53 -5.32 13.43 -24.67
C MET A 53 -5.64 13.14 -23.21
N ILE A 54 -6.74 13.69 -22.72
CA ILE A 54 -7.18 13.47 -21.34
C ILE A 54 -7.53 12.00 -21.11
N ASN A 55 -8.24 11.39 -22.04
CA ASN A 55 -8.61 9.98 -21.96
C ASN A 55 -7.38 9.06 -21.89
N ASN A 56 -6.33 9.38 -22.63
CA ASN A 56 -5.06 8.65 -22.58
C ASN A 56 -4.39 8.80 -21.22
N ASN A 57 -4.41 10.00 -20.64
CA ASN A 57 -3.86 10.23 -19.30
C ASN A 57 -4.63 9.45 -18.23
N ILE A 58 -5.96 9.37 -18.34
CA ILE A 58 -6.78 8.58 -17.43
C ILE A 58 -6.39 7.11 -17.51
N LYS A 59 -6.19 6.58 -18.71
CA LYS A 59 -5.76 5.19 -18.91
C LYS A 59 -4.40 4.92 -18.28
N GLN A 60 -3.45 5.84 -18.46
CA GLN A 60 -2.12 5.73 -17.86
C GLN A 60 -2.20 5.73 -16.33
N ASN A 61 -2.98 6.64 -15.76
CA ASN A 61 -3.19 6.70 -14.31
C ASN A 61 -3.83 5.42 -13.79
N TYR A 62 -4.71 4.82 -14.56
CA TYR A 62 -5.35 3.55 -14.20
C TYR A 62 -4.34 2.41 -14.12
N ILE A 63 -3.42 2.34 -15.08
CA ILE A 63 -2.35 1.34 -15.08
C ILE A 63 -1.45 1.52 -13.87
N VAL A 64 -1.03 2.76 -13.59
CA VAL A 64 -0.16 3.07 -12.44
C VAL A 64 -0.88 2.73 -11.13
N SER A 65 -2.14 3.13 -10.99
CA SER A 65 -2.93 2.84 -9.79
C SER A 65 -3.10 1.35 -9.56
N SER A 66 -3.39 0.59 -10.61
CA SER A 66 -3.55 -0.87 -10.51
C SER A 66 -2.24 -1.53 -10.06
N THR A 67 -1.11 -1.07 -10.59
CA THR A 67 0.20 -1.58 -10.21
C THR A 67 0.52 -1.24 -8.75
N LEU A 68 0.24 -0.01 -8.33
CA LEU A 68 0.45 0.40 -6.94
C LEU A 68 -0.46 -0.37 -5.97
N GLN A 69 -1.70 -0.67 -6.36
CA GLN A 69 -2.58 -1.51 -5.56
C GLN A 69 -2.02 -2.92 -5.38
N ALA A 70 -1.46 -3.50 -6.44
CA ALA A 70 -0.82 -4.81 -6.36
C ALA A 70 0.41 -4.77 -5.43
N ILE A 71 1.22 -3.73 -5.53
CA ILE A 71 2.37 -3.53 -4.64
C ILE A 71 1.91 -3.38 -3.20
N ARG A 72 0.86 -2.60 -2.95
CA ARG A 72 0.29 -2.44 -1.60
C ARG A 72 -0.16 -3.78 -1.02
N THR A 73 -0.81 -4.61 -1.83
CA THR A 73 -1.25 -5.95 -1.40
C THR A 73 -0.05 -6.82 -1.03
N ASP A 74 1.02 -6.77 -1.82
CA ASP A 74 2.25 -7.51 -1.52
C ASP A 74 2.89 -7.04 -0.20
N ILE A 75 2.93 -5.73 0.01
CA ILE A 75 3.45 -5.13 1.26
C ILE A 75 2.60 -5.57 2.45
N GLU A 76 1.28 -5.55 2.32
CA GLU A 76 0.36 -5.97 3.39
C GLU A 76 0.55 -7.44 3.73
N ASN A 77 0.74 -8.31 2.73
CA ASN A 77 0.99 -9.73 2.94
C ASN A 77 2.32 -9.96 3.65
N MET A 78 3.37 -9.27 3.25
CA MET A 78 4.68 -9.35 3.93
C MET A 78 4.60 -8.83 5.36
N HIS A 79 3.86 -7.75 5.58
CA HIS A 79 3.65 -7.18 6.90
C HIS A 79 2.89 -8.14 7.81
N ASP A 80 1.84 -8.79 7.28
CA ASP A 80 1.07 -9.79 8.02
C ASP A 80 1.94 -10.99 8.41
N ASP A 81 2.80 -11.46 7.51
CA ASP A 81 3.73 -12.55 7.79
C ASP A 81 4.70 -12.20 8.92
N ILE A 82 5.25 -11.00 8.90
CA ILE A 82 6.15 -10.51 9.95
C ILE A 82 5.42 -10.36 11.29
N ARG A 83 4.20 -9.86 11.28
CA ARG A 83 3.38 -9.74 12.48
C ARG A 83 3.06 -11.10 13.08
N ALA A 84 2.78 -12.10 12.24
CA ALA A 84 2.57 -13.47 12.68
C ALA A 84 3.83 -14.06 13.33
N ASP A 85 5.01 -13.83 12.73
CA ASP A 85 6.29 -14.25 13.28
C ASP A 85 6.57 -13.59 14.62
N ILE A 86 6.31 -12.30 14.75
CA ILE A 86 6.48 -11.56 16.02
C ILE A 86 5.59 -12.17 17.10
N LYS A 87 4.34 -12.47 16.76
CA LYS A 87 3.39 -13.08 17.70
C LYS A 87 3.87 -14.47 18.14
N GLN A 88 4.37 -15.29 17.23
CA GLN A 88 4.89 -16.62 17.56
C GLN A 88 6.10 -16.54 18.49
N GLU A 89 7.02 -15.66 18.24
CA GLU A 89 8.20 -15.47 19.08
C GLU A 89 7.82 -14.99 20.48
N LYS A 90 6.88 -14.07 20.57
CA LYS A 90 6.37 -13.58 21.86
C LYS A 90 5.75 -14.71 22.65
N ASN A 91 4.89 -15.54 22.03
CA ASN A 91 4.25 -16.67 22.67
C ASN A 91 5.28 -17.73 23.11
N ALA A 92 6.26 -18.01 22.29
CA ALA A 92 7.34 -18.96 22.64
C ALA A 92 8.15 -18.47 23.85
N SER A 93 8.45 -17.18 23.90
CA SER A 93 9.16 -16.56 25.02
C SER A 93 8.35 -16.63 26.32
N GLU A 94 7.06 -16.36 26.26
CA GLU A 94 6.15 -16.45 27.40
C GLU A 94 6.03 -17.88 27.90
N ASN A 95 5.86 -18.85 27.01
CA ASN A 95 5.77 -20.27 27.36
C ASN A 95 7.07 -20.78 27.98
N PHE A 96 8.21 -20.35 27.51
CA PHE A 96 9.51 -20.69 28.08
C PHE A 96 9.64 -20.13 29.50
N GLY A 97 9.21 -18.89 29.74
CA GLY A 97 9.20 -18.27 31.05
C GLY A 97 8.31 -19.04 32.05
N GLU A 98 7.12 -19.45 31.61
CA GLU A 98 6.19 -20.23 32.44
C GLU A 98 6.81 -21.59 32.85
N ARG A 99 7.45 -22.28 31.92
CA ARG A 99 8.13 -23.54 32.22
C ARG A 99 9.27 -23.36 33.21
N SER A 100 9.99 -22.28 33.09
CA SER A 100 11.08 -21.92 34.01
C SER A 100 10.56 -21.71 35.43
N ASP A 101 9.42 -21.03 35.57
CA ASP A 101 8.78 -20.72 36.84
C ASP A 101 8.24 -22.02 37.53
N ASN A 102 7.86 -23.02 36.76
CA ASN A 102 7.32 -24.26 37.23
C ASN A 102 8.38 -25.34 37.53
N ALA A 103 9.60 -25.05 37.20
CA ALA A 103 10.71 -25.95 37.51
C ALA A 103 11.23 -25.73 38.91
#